data_5df159a239c5eb77e28c8f9f95683f6f
#
_entry.id   5df159a239c5eb77e28c8f9f95683f6f
#
_cell.length_a   1.000
_cell.length_b   1.000
_cell.length_c   1.000
_cell.angle_alpha   90.00
_cell.angle_beta   90.00
_cell.angle_gamma   90.00
#
_symmetry.space_group_name_H-M   'P 1'
#
loop_
_entity.id
_entity.type
_entity.pdbx_description
1 polymer ?
#
loop_
_entity_poly.entity_id
_entity_poly.type
_entity_poly.pdbx_seq_one_letter_code
_entity_poly.pdbx_strand_id
1 'polypeptide(L)'
;MAASLSFKDPFVVPLGKEDLVEKARFELAGDSRSDHLMMANVFMKWEYHVKQGTSRSFCYDYFLSESILKMLDHHKSQFAEHLHTMHFIGAANPKHRSANMNSDNEALVRAIVCAGLYPNVARIKKIRRNRAYGGSHESKCTVIMQTQGEHHVELHPKSVNNLANGQFKYQWMTYHLKMRSTKVH
;
A
#
# COMPACT_ATOMS: atom_id res chain seq x y z
N MET A 1 -7.75 -3.77 -2.83
CA MET A 1 -6.75 -2.91 -3.51
C MET A 1 -7.40 -1.83 -4.37
N ALA A 2 -8.16 -2.10 -5.43
CA ALA A 2 -8.76 -1.03 -6.27
C ALA A 2 -9.50 0.02 -5.44
N ALA A 3 -10.36 -0.39 -4.50
CA ALA A 3 -11.06 0.52 -3.61
C ALA A 3 -10.11 1.41 -2.78
N SER A 4 -8.99 0.88 -2.31
CA SER A 4 -8.02 1.67 -1.53
C SER A 4 -7.23 2.68 -2.35
N LEU A 5 -7.06 2.44 -3.66
CA LEU A 5 -6.44 3.42 -4.57
C LEU A 5 -7.36 4.60 -4.87
N SER A 6 -8.66 4.39 -4.81
CA SER A 6 -9.67 5.42 -5.10
C SER A 6 -10.09 6.23 -3.88
N PHE A 7 -9.57 5.91 -2.70
CA PHE A 7 -10.03 6.48 -1.44
C PHE A 7 -8.89 6.96 -0.53
N LYS A 8 -9.27 7.61 0.56
CA LYS A 8 -8.32 8.13 1.56
C LYS A 8 -7.56 7.00 2.25
N ASP A 9 -6.31 7.27 2.59
CA ASP A 9 -5.48 6.43 3.45
C ASP A 9 -6.17 6.20 4.81
N PRO A 10 -6.38 4.97 5.27
CA PRO A 10 -7.00 4.69 6.56
C PRO A 10 -6.09 4.99 7.75
N PHE A 11 -4.79 5.19 7.55
CA PHE A 11 -3.88 5.49 8.64
C PHE A 11 -4.05 6.93 9.15
N VAL A 12 -4.26 7.05 10.44
CA VAL A 12 -4.27 8.32 11.18
C VAL A 12 -2.90 8.53 11.77
N VAL A 13 -2.31 9.70 11.55
CA VAL A 13 -0.99 10.02 12.09
C VAL A 13 -1.16 11.05 13.20
N PRO A 14 -1.19 10.64 14.48
CA PRO A 14 -1.21 11.59 15.60
C PRO A 14 0.13 12.32 15.68
N LEU A 15 0.09 13.58 16.11
CA LEU A 15 1.30 14.39 16.28
C LEU A 15 2.28 13.71 17.24
N GLY A 16 3.54 13.59 16.82
CA GLY A 16 4.61 12.96 17.61
C GLY A 16 4.58 11.43 17.64
N LYS A 17 3.72 10.77 16.83
CA LYS A 17 3.65 9.31 16.70
C LYS A 17 3.93 8.81 15.28
N GLU A 18 4.55 9.64 14.46
CA GLU A 18 4.86 9.36 13.05
C GLU A 18 5.64 8.05 12.90
N ASP A 19 6.69 7.86 13.71
CA ASP A 19 7.54 6.66 13.68
C ASP A 19 6.76 5.37 14.06
N LEU A 20 5.80 5.49 14.98
CA LEU A 20 4.97 4.35 15.38
C LEU A 20 4.02 3.94 14.25
N VAL A 21 3.44 4.92 13.55
CA VAL A 21 2.58 4.66 12.39
C VAL A 21 3.38 4.04 11.26
N GLU A 22 4.61 4.52 11.02
CA GLU A 22 5.50 3.93 10.01
C GLU A 22 5.84 2.47 10.33
N LYS A 23 6.15 2.16 11.61
CA LYS A 23 6.37 0.79 12.06
C LYS A 23 5.13 -0.09 11.87
N ALA A 24 3.95 0.41 12.23
CA ALA A 24 2.69 -0.30 12.01
C ALA A 24 2.44 -0.60 10.52
N ARG A 25 2.70 0.36 9.63
CA ARG A 25 2.63 0.16 8.18
C ARG A 25 3.58 -0.93 7.71
N PHE A 26 4.82 -0.89 8.17
CA PHE A 26 5.83 -1.87 7.79
C PHE A 26 5.46 -3.28 8.26
N GLU A 27 4.98 -3.43 9.50
CA GLU A 27 4.49 -4.69 10.05
C GLU A 27 3.31 -5.25 9.24
N LEU A 28 2.35 -4.40 8.90
CA LEU A 28 1.18 -4.79 8.11
C LEU A 28 1.51 -5.13 6.65
N ALA A 29 2.58 -4.58 6.11
CA ALA A 29 3.09 -4.92 4.78
C ALA A 29 3.73 -6.32 4.75
N GLY A 30 4.29 -6.77 5.87
CA GLY A 30 5.01 -8.03 5.97
C GLY A 30 6.11 -8.15 4.91
N ASP A 31 6.31 -9.36 4.41
CA ASP A 31 7.33 -9.63 3.39
C ASP A 31 6.99 -9.10 1.99
N SER A 32 5.75 -8.65 1.78
CA SER A 32 5.29 -8.17 0.48
C SER A 32 6.02 -6.91 0.03
N ARG A 33 6.42 -6.05 0.97
CA ARG A 33 7.04 -4.73 0.74
C ARG A 33 6.33 -3.93 -0.36
N SER A 34 5.00 -3.96 -0.32
CA SER A 34 4.14 -3.29 -1.29
C SER A 34 3.04 -2.53 -0.57
N ASP A 35 2.94 -1.22 -0.81
CA ASP A 35 1.87 -0.40 -0.26
C ASP A 35 0.49 -0.92 -0.70
N HIS A 36 0.37 -1.42 -1.95
CA HIS A 36 -0.87 -1.98 -2.47
C HIS A 36 -1.29 -3.26 -1.74
N LEU A 37 -0.34 -4.17 -1.50
CA LEU A 37 -0.60 -5.41 -0.76
C LEU A 37 -0.78 -5.16 0.74
N MET A 38 -0.04 -4.21 1.30
CA MET A 38 -0.24 -3.76 2.69
C MET A 38 -1.69 -3.35 2.91
N MET A 39 -2.27 -2.55 2.02
CA MET A 39 -3.67 -2.13 2.14
C MET A 39 -4.65 -3.30 2.08
N ALA A 40 -4.38 -4.31 1.25
CA ALA A 40 -5.17 -5.54 1.23
C ALA A 40 -5.06 -6.31 2.55
N ASN A 41 -3.85 -6.43 3.10
CA ASN A 41 -3.59 -7.09 4.39
C ASN A 41 -4.27 -6.36 5.55
N VAL A 42 -4.18 -5.02 5.60
CA VAL A 42 -4.90 -4.18 6.58
C VAL A 42 -6.39 -4.51 6.56
N PHE A 43 -6.97 -4.53 5.36
CA PHE A 43 -8.40 -4.76 5.19
C PHE A 43 -8.81 -6.18 5.61
N MET A 44 -8.04 -7.21 5.22
CA MET A 44 -8.31 -8.60 5.61
C MET A 44 -8.20 -8.81 7.12
N LYS A 45 -7.17 -8.24 7.77
CA LYS A 45 -7.02 -8.29 9.22
C LYS A 45 -8.17 -7.57 9.93
N TRP A 46 -8.56 -6.39 9.43
CA TRP A 46 -9.69 -5.66 9.98
C TRP A 46 -11.00 -6.46 9.85
N GLU A 47 -11.29 -7.06 8.69
CA GLU A 47 -12.47 -7.92 8.52
C GLU A 47 -12.48 -9.12 9.52
N TYR A 48 -11.31 -9.69 9.79
CA TYR A 48 -11.17 -10.73 10.81
C TYR A 48 -11.55 -10.19 12.20
N HIS A 49 -10.99 -9.04 12.59
CA HIS A 49 -11.28 -8.42 13.90
C HIS A 49 -12.74 -7.94 14.02
N VAL A 50 -13.39 -7.56 12.93
CA VAL A 50 -14.84 -7.27 12.92
C VAL A 50 -15.65 -8.51 13.30
N LYS A 51 -15.31 -9.67 12.74
CA LYS A 51 -15.98 -10.94 13.09
C LYS A 51 -15.75 -11.36 14.55
N GLN A 52 -14.62 -11.00 15.13
CA GLN A 52 -14.28 -11.27 16.53
C GLN A 52 -14.81 -10.21 17.51
N GLY A 53 -15.42 -9.13 17.04
CA GLY A 53 -15.86 -8.01 17.88
C GLY A 53 -14.72 -7.13 18.43
N THR A 54 -13.50 -7.28 17.92
CA THR A 54 -12.27 -6.59 18.38
C THR A 54 -11.76 -5.53 17.41
N SER A 55 -12.58 -5.10 16.46
CA SER A 55 -12.18 -4.16 15.40
C SER A 55 -11.67 -2.81 15.93
N ARG A 56 -12.28 -2.31 17.04
CA ARG A 56 -11.87 -1.04 17.65
C ARG A 56 -10.46 -1.10 18.24
N SER A 57 -10.14 -2.19 18.98
CA SER A 57 -8.81 -2.39 19.53
C SER A 57 -7.77 -2.49 18.41
N PHE A 58 -8.03 -3.31 17.40
CA PHE A 58 -7.17 -3.41 16.23
C PHE A 58 -6.92 -2.04 15.55
N CYS A 59 -7.98 -1.26 15.33
CA CYS A 59 -7.83 0.07 14.73
C CYS A 59 -7.01 1.02 15.62
N TYR A 60 -7.19 0.95 16.94
CA TYR A 60 -6.42 1.77 17.88
C TYR A 60 -4.93 1.40 17.87
N ASP A 61 -4.62 0.10 17.95
CA ASP A 61 -3.25 -0.42 18.04
C ASP A 61 -2.44 -0.13 16.76
N TYR A 62 -3.09 -0.13 15.59
CA TYR A 62 -2.47 0.11 14.28
C TYR A 62 -2.73 1.50 13.70
N PHE A 63 -3.24 2.44 14.50
CA PHE A 63 -3.53 3.82 14.07
C PHE A 63 -4.44 3.91 12.84
N LEU A 64 -5.49 3.09 12.80
CA LEU A 64 -6.43 3.00 11.68
C LEU A 64 -7.75 3.71 11.97
N SER A 65 -8.33 4.33 10.96
CA SER A 65 -9.68 4.88 11.01
C SER A 65 -10.70 3.82 10.64
N GLU A 66 -11.48 3.36 11.61
CA GLU A 66 -12.54 2.37 11.39
C GLU A 66 -13.59 2.89 10.41
N SER A 67 -13.90 4.18 10.43
CA SER A 67 -14.86 4.78 9.50
C SER A 67 -14.39 4.69 8.05
N ILE A 68 -13.09 4.93 7.79
CA ILE A 68 -12.52 4.79 6.45
C ILE A 68 -12.54 3.33 6.01
N LEU A 69 -12.21 2.39 6.90
CA LEU A 69 -12.26 0.95 6.58
C LEU A 69 -13.68 0.48 6.23
N LYS A 70 -14.71 0.95 6.95
CA LYS A 70 -16.12 0.69 6.62
C LYS A 70 -16.51 1.25 5.24
N MET A 71 -16.03 2.45 4.91
CA MET A 71 -16.27 3.02 3.57
C MET A 71 -15.56 2.21 2.49
N LEU A 72 -14.34 1.72 2.72
CA LEU A 72 -13.63 0.84 1.80
C LEU A 72 -14.38 -0.49 1.57
N ASP A 73 -15.01 -1.05 2.61
CA ASP A 73 -15.83 -2.26 2.48
C ASP A 73 -17.06 -2.01 1.58
N HIS A 74 -17.70 -0.85 1.76
CA HIS A 74 -18.79 -0.45 0.90
C HIS A 74 -18.35 -0.30 -0.57
N HIS A 75 -17.26 0.40 -0.84
CA HIS A 75 -16.70 0.53 -2.21
C HIS A 75 -16.27 -0.82 -2.81
N LYS A 76 -15.72 -1.72 -2.00
CA LYS A 76 -15.40 -3.08 -2.45
C LYS A 76 -16.66 -3.81 -2.95
N SER A 77 -17.77 -3.68 -2.23
CA SER A 77 -19.06 -4.26 -2.63
C SER A 77 -19.59 -3.64 -3.92
N GLN A 78 -19.54 -2.31 -4.04
CA GLN A 78 -19.93 -1.61 -5.28
C GLN A 78 -19.10 -2.06 -6.48
N PHE A 79 -17.77 -2.21 -6.32
CA PHE A 79 -16.91 -2.70 -7.41
C PHE A 79 -17.27 -4.14 -7.81
N ALA A 80 -17.63 -5.00 -6.86
CA ALA A 80 -18.08 -6.34 -7.18
C ALA A 80 -19.40 -6.34 -7.96
N GLU A 81 -20.34 -5.47 -7.62
CA GLU A 81 -21.59 -5.27 -8.38
C GLU A 81 -21.30 -4.79 -9.80
N HIS A 82 -20.41 -3.80 -9.98
CA HIS A 82 -20.03 -3.34 -11.32
C HIS A 82 -19.37 -4.43 -12.15
N LEU A 83 -18.43 -5.19 -11.57
CA LEU A 83 -17.79 -6.30 -12.27
C LEU A 83 -18.78 -7.41 -12.64
N HIS A 84 -19.78 -7.67 -11.78
CA HIS A 84 -20.83 -8.61 -12.08
C HIS A 84 -21.73 -8.12 -13.21
N THR A 85 -22.15 -6.85 -13.20
CA THR A 85 -22.94 -6.23 -14.26
C THR A 85 -22.21 -6.26 -15.62
N MET A 86 -20.89 -6.10 -15.60
CA MET A 86 -20.05 -6.22 -16.79
C MET A 86 -19.68 -7.67 -17.17
N HIS A 87 -20.24 -8.66 -16.49
CA HIS A 87 -20.01 -10.10 -16.72
C HIS A 87 -18.57 -10.59 -16.49
N PHE A 88 -17.74 -9.84 -15.75
CA PHE A 88 -16.39 -10.29 -15.39
C PHE A 88 -16.38 -11.31 -14.25
N ILE A 89 -17.38 -11.29 -13.38
CA ILE A 89 -17.53 -12.24 -12.28
C ILE A 89 -18.96 -12.79 -12.24
N GLY A 90 -19.10 -14.05 -11.84
CA GLY A 90 -20.39 -14.76 -11.83
C GLY A 90 -21.34 -14.39 -10.68
N ALA A 91 -20.86 -13.62 -9.68
CA ALA A 91 -21.67 -13.21 -8.54
C ALA A 91 -21.22 -11.82 -8.05
N ALA A 92 -22.18 -10.98 -7.67
CA ALA A 92 -21.94 -9.64 -7.13
C ALA A 92 -21.29 -9.64 -5.73
N ASN A 93 -21.22 -10.81 -5.08
CA ASN A 93 -20.58 -10.95 -3.77
C ASN A 93 -19.05 -11.01 -3.88
N PRO A 94 -18.29 -10.02 -3.35
CA PRO A 94 -16.83 -10.01 -3.42
C PRO A 94 -16.18 -11.19 -2.66
N LYS A 95 -16.91 -11.88 -1.78
CA LYS A 95 -16.43 -13.05 -1.01
C LYS A 95 -16.78 -14.37 -1.70
N HIS A 96 -17.40 -14.35 -2.88
CA HIS A 96 -17.74 -15.57 -3.59
C HIS A 96 -16.47 -16.34 -4.01
N ARG A 97 -16.49 -17.68 -3.87
CA ARG A 97 -15.32 -18.54 -4.12
C ARG A 97 -14.75 -18.36 -5.53
N SER A 98 -15.61 -18.23 -6.53
CA SER A 98 -15.15 -18.10 -7.92
C SER A 98 -14.36 -16.81 -8.18
N ALA A 99 -14.68 -15.72 -7.47
CA ALA A 99 -13.96 -14.45 -7.56
C ALA A 99 -12.62 -14.46 -6.79
N ASN A 100 -12.39 -15.46 -5.94
CA ASN A 100 -11.24 -15.51 -5.04
C ASN A 100 -10.35 -16.74 -5.25
N MET A 101 -10.51 -17.50 -6.35
CA MET A 101 -9.76 -18.75 -6.59
C MET A 101 -8.24 -18.56 -6.61
N ASN A 102 -7.76 -17.38 -7.01
CA ASN A 102 -6.34 -17.07 -7.13
C ASN A 102 -5.88 -15.96 -6.17
N SER A 103 -6.66 -15.67 -5.13
CA SER A 103 -6.36 -14.59 -4.18
C SER A 103 -5.05 -14.80 -3.41
N ASP A 104 -4.62 -16.05 -3.25
CA ASP A 104 -3.41 -16.42 -2.54
C ASP A 104 -2.16 -16.40 -3.45
N ASN A 105 -2.35 -16.25 -4.76
CA ASN A 105 -1.24 -16.13 -5.69
C ASN A 105 -0.74 -14.68 -5.78
N GLU A 106 0.19 -14.35 -4.89
CA GLU A 106 0.76 -12.99 -4.82
C GLU A 106 1.38 -12.52 -6.14
N ALA A 107 2.02 -13.41 -6.89
CA ALA A 107 2.62 -13.07 -8.17
C ALA A 107 1.56 -12.66 -9.21
N LEU A 108 0.45 -13.38 -9.27
CA LEU A 108 -0.68 -13.03 -10.13
C LEU A 108 -1.33 -11.71 -9.70
N VAL A 109 -1.52 -11.51 -8.39
CA VAL A 109 -2.07 -10.26 -7.85
C VAL A 109 -1.18 -9.07 -8.23
N ARG A 110 0.14 -9.20 -8.09
CA ARG A 110 1.11 -8.17 -8.52
C ARG A 110 1.04 -7.90 -10.02
N ALA A 111 0.92 -8.93 -10.84
CA ALA A 111 0.80 -8.80 -12.29
C ALA A 111 -0.47 -8.02 -12.69
N ILE A 112 -1.60 -8.32 -12.05
CA ILE A 112 -2.87 -7.61 -12.28
C ILE A 112 -2.77 -6.15 -11.85
N VAL A 113 -2.17 -5.85 -10.68
CA VAL A 113 -1.94 -4.47 -10.23
C VAL A 113 -1.05 -3.73 -11.23
N CYS A 114 0.02 -4.37 -11.71
CA CYS A 114 0.91 -3.78 -12.71
C CYS A 114 0.16 -3.50 -14.02
N ALA A 115 -0.64 -4.45 -14.51
CA ALA A 115 -1.44 -4.27 -15.72
C ALA A 115 -2.46 -3.13 -15.60
N GLY A 116 -3.13 -3.04 -14.44
CA GLY A 116 -4.14 -2.00 -14.18
C GLY A 116 -3.56 -0.60 -13.99
N LEU A 117 -2.30 -0.48 -13.59
CA LEU A 117 -1.62 0.80 -13.38
C LEU A 117 -0.66 1.17 -14.52
N TYR A 118 -0.46 0.28 -15.51
CA TYR A 118 0.39 0.59 -16.64
C TYR A 118 -0.09 1.86 -17.38
N PRO A 119 0.80 2.80 -17.80
CA PRO A 119 2.27 2.71 -17.84
C PRO A 119 3.00 3.22 -16.59
N ASN A 120 2.37 3.29 -15.44
CA ASN A 120 2.94 3.83 -14.21
C ASN A 120 3.98 2.89 -13.61
N VAL A 121 5.13 2.76 -14.26
CA VAL A 121 6.24 1.91 -13.87
C VAL A 121 7.49 2.74 -13.64
N ALA A 122 8.21 2.46 -12.57
CA ALA A 122 9.46 3.10 -12.20
C ALA A 122 10.58 2.06 -12.05
N ARG A 123 11.78 2.39 -12.51
CA ARG A 123 12.98 1.58 -12.35
C ARG A 123 13.92 2.20 -11.34
N ILE A 124 14.40 1.41 -10.37
CA ILE A 124 15.42 1.83 -9.42
C ILE A 124 16.75 2.00 -10.17
N LYS A 125 17.33 3.20 -10.11
CA LYS A 125 18.60 3.55 -10.76
C LYS A 125 19.75 3.58 -9.77
N LYS A 126 19.53 4.19 -8.61
CA LYS A 126 20.59 4.44 -7.62
C LYS A 126 20.00 4.45 -6.21
N ILE A 127 20.76 3.86 -5.29
CA ILE A 127 20.47 3.93 -3.87
C ILE A 127 21.63 4.72 -3.23
N ARG A 128 21.32 5.86 -2.62
CA ARG A 128 22.27 6.67 -1.87
C ARG A 128 22.06 6.43 -0.39
N ARG A 129 23.11 5.97 0.30
CA ARG A 129 23.11 5.90 1.76
C ARG A 129 23.58 7.26 2.29
N ASN A 130 22.72 7.95 3.00
CA ASN A 130 23.08 9.19 3.67
C ASN A 130 23.86 8.82 4.92
N ARG A 131 25.10 9.29 5.04
CA ARG A 131 25.87 9.16 6.29
C ARG A 131 25.16 10.00 7.34
N ALA A 132 24.80 9.38 8.47
CA ALA A 132 24.28 10.10 9.61
C ALA A 132 25.37 11.05 10.13
N TYR A 133 25.10 12.36 10.08
CA TYR A 133 25.92 13.35 10.77
C TYR A 133 25.42 13.40 12.21
N GLY A 134 26.26 12.97 13.16
CA GLY A 134 25.98 13.05 14.60
C GLY A 134 25.04 11.95 15.13
N GLY A 135 25.62 10.82 15.53
CA GLY A 135 25.13 9.96 16.62
C GLY A 135 23.80 9.21 16.48
N SER A 136 23.01 9.39 15.43
CA SER A 136 21.79 8.60 15.21
C SER A 136 22.10 7.35 14.39
N HIS A 137 21.74 6.18 14.92
CA HIS A 137 22.03 4.87 14.34
C HIS A 137 21.25 4.53 13.05
N GLU A 138 20.39 5.40 12.52
CA GLU A 138 19.60 5.13 11.34
C GLU A 138 20.11 5.91 10.11
N SER A 139 20.87 5.23 9.26
CA SER A 139 21.22 5.77 7.94
C SER A 139 20.02 5.72 7.00
N LYS A 140 19.35 6.85 6.81
CA LYS A 140 18.28 6.96 5.80
C LYS A 140 18.87 6.75 4.40
N CYS A 141 18.25 5.85 3.63
CA CYS A 141 18.59 5.63 2.23
C CYS A 141 17.67 6.46 1.33
N THR A 142 18.24 7.19 0.38
CA THR A 142 17.47 7.82 -0.70
C THR A 142 17.49 6.90 -1.92
N VAL A 143 16.32 6.53 -2.39
CA VAL A 143 16.16 5.67 -3.58
C VAL A 143 15.79 6.56 -4.77
N ILE A 144 16.66 6.61 -5.76
CA ILE A 144 16.45 7.35 -6.99
C ILE A 144 15.92 6.39 -8.04
N MET A 145 14.77 6.73 -8.59
CA MET A 145 14.08 5.95 -9.62
C MET A 145 13.93 6.77 -10.90
N GLN A 146 13.68 6.06 -11.97
CA GLN A 146 13.36 6.62 -13.29
C GLN A 146 11.99 6.10 -13.74
N THR A 147 11.14 7.00 -14.23
CA THR A 147 9.92 6.70 -14.97
C THR A 147 10.11 6.98 -16.46
N GLN A 148 9.10 6.73 -17.29
CA GLN A 148 9.16 6.99 -18.72
C GLN A 148 9.46 8.46 -19.05
N GLY A 149 8.94 9.41 -18.26
CA GLY A 149 9.11 10.86 -18.54
C GLY A 149 10.08 11.58 -17.61
N GLU A 150 10.61 10.94 -16.57
CA GLU A 150 11.43 11.60 -15.55
C GLU A 150 12.58 10.71 -15.09
N HIS A 151 13.78 11.28 -15.05
CA HIS A 151 15.01 10.57 -14.66
C HIS A 151 15.29 10.59 -13.16
N HIS A 152 14.56 11.41 -12.39
CA HIS A 152 14.76 11.54 -10.95
C HIS A 152 13.42 11.59 -10.24
N VAL A 153 13.02 10.45 -9.70
CA VAL A 153 11.82 10.28 -8.87
C VAL A 153 12.22 9.59 -7.58
N GLU A 154 11.70 10.03 -6.46
CA GLU A 154 11.95 9.45 -5.14
C GLU A 154 10.70 8.75 -4.60
N LEU A 155 10.89 7.85 -3.63
CA LEU A 155 9.79 7.23 -2.91
C LEU A 155 9.06 8.26 -2.05
N HIS A 156 7.74 8.14 -1.98
CA HIS A 156 6.97 8.95 -1.04
C HIS A 156 7.38 8.60 0.40
N PRO A 157 7.53 9.58 1.31
CA PRO A 157 7.96 9.33 2.69
C PRO A 157 7.11 8.29 3.43
N LYS A 158 5.81 8.22 3.14
CA LYS A 158 4.88 7.26 3.76
C LYS A 158 4.90 5.87 3.12
N SER A 159 5.69 5.63 2.07
CA SER A 159 5.78 4.30 1.46
C SER A 159 6.52 3.34 2.38
N VAL A 160 6.01 2.11 2.50
CA VAL A 160 6.69 1.02 3.24
C VAL A 160 8.07 0.71 2.67
N ASN A 161 8.30 1.04 1.40
CA ASN A 161 9.59 0.89 0.75
C ASN A 161 10.62 1.94 1.18
N ASN A 162 10.18 3.06 1.76
CA ASN A 162 11.11 4.07 2.30
C ASN A 162 11.83 3.54 3.56
N LEU A 163 11.20 2.64 4.32
CA LEU A 163 11.77 1.97 5.48
C LEU A 163 12.66 0.75 5.13
N ALA A 164 12.69 0.35 3.86
CA ALA A 164 13.42 -0.84 3.43
C ALA A 164 14.97 -0.70 3.45
N ASN A 165 15.51 0.42 3.93
CA ASN A 165 16.95 0.70 4.03
C ASN A 165 17.75 0.35 2.75
N GLY A 166 17.12 0.58 1.59
CA GLY A 166 17.70 0.29 0.28
C GLY A 166 17.75 -1.19 -0.10
N GLN A 167 17.07 -2.06 0.64
CA GLN A 167 16.97 -3.47 0.31
C GLN A 167 15.72 -3.73 -0.52
N PHE A 168 15.87 -3.90 -1.83
CA PHE A 168 14.79 -4.18 -2.75
C PHE A 168 14.95 -5.55 -3.38
N LYS A 169 13.87 -6.32 -3.39
CA LYS A 169 13.82 -7.63 -4.06
C LYS A 169 13.79 -7.50 -5.58
N TYR A 170 13.21 -6.42 -6.08
CA TYR A 170 13.03 -6.17 -7.52
C TYR A 170 13.50 -4.76 -7.89
N GLN A 171 13.98 -4.59 -9.12
CA GLN A 171 14.41 -3.29 -9.65
C GLN A 171 13.26 -2.45 -10.20
N TRP A 172 12.08 -3.07 -10.42
CA TRP A 172 10.93 -2.42 -11.01
C TRP A 172 9.83 -2.28 -9.96
N MET A 173 9.17 -1.14 -9.99
CA MET A 173 8.05 -0.80 -9.12
C MET A 173 6.90 -0.25 -9.93
N THR A 174 5.68 -0.53 -9.51
CA THR A 174 4.47 0.08 -10.04
C THR A 174 3.98 1.11 -9.03
N TYR A 175 3.60 2.28 -9.49
CA TYR A 175 3.07 3.35 -8.63
C TYR A 175 1.67 3.78 -9.08
N HIS A 176 0.84 4.18 -8.13
CA HIS A 176 -0.49 4.71 -8.40
C HIS A 176 -0.46 6.19 -8.74
N LEU A 177 0.26 6.98 -7.95
CA LEU A 177 0.31 8.43 -8.06
C LEU A 177 1.76 8.93 -8.03
N LYS A 178 2.04 9.92 -8.89
CA LYS A 178 3.27 10.69 -8.89
C LYS A 178 2.91 12.15 -8.59
N MET A 179 3.54 12.73 -7.59
CA MET A 179 3.31 14.11 -7.19
C MET A 179 4.58 14.94 -7.35
N ARG A 180 4.44 16.19 -7.79
CA ARG A 180 5.51 17.18 -7.65
C ARG A 180 5.44 17.75 -6.24
N SER A 181 6.52 17.57 -5.49
CA SER A 181 6.73 18.27 -4.23
C SER A 181 7.78 19.36 -4.46
N THR A 182 7.43 20.60 -4.20
CA THR A 182 8.42 21.65 -4.01
C THR A 182 9.02 21.40 -2.63
N LYS A 183 10.23 20.81 -2.57
CA LYS A 183 11.02 20.87 -1.35
C LYS A 183 11.34 22.33 -1.11
N VAL A 184 10.63 22.94 -0.18
CA VAL A 184 11.07 24.21 0.42
C VAL A 184 12.26 23.83 1.30
N HIS A 185 13.44 24.25 0.89
CA HIS A 185 14.67 24.13 1.66
C HIS A 185 14.75 25.24 2.69
#